data_e687b6718d438547897390da9d744d77
#
_entry.id   e687b6718d438547897390da9d744d77
#
_cell.length_a   1.000
_cell.length_b   1.000
_cell.length_c   1.000
_cell.angle_alpha   90.00
_cell.angle_beta   90.00
_cell.angle_gamma   90.00
#
_symmetry.space_group_name_H-M   'P 1'
#
loop_
_entity.id
_entity.type
_entity.pdbx_description
1 polymer ?
#
loop_
_entity_poly.entity_id
_entity_poly.type
_entity_poly.pdbx_seq_one_letter_code
_entity_poly.pdbx_strand_id
1 'polypeptide(L)'
;SGVLKPGIESVVYAQSGGVIAEIFVKTTQEVKAGDRLIRLESPELEQDIESAISRLDQLSTQIEEARQNQYGTIVGSLTEQAKAGRMAMAELNRQRENLLVTAPISGIWTAPRTSELLGVWSPRGTELGRIVDFSEFIFVSAVPQRESGNLFNGKIQSSEVRLYQNASLTYPVTDQTVVPGGQEKLPTAALGWLAGGEIQTKEGDKSGMTSAEDFYLVRSSLAVPEEEARPLGAVTGQIRFSLPPEPLRSQWGRSLRQLFQKEGEQ
;
A
#
# COMPACT_ATOMS: atom_id res chain seq x y z
N SER A 1 12.85 -12.97 13.51
CA SER A 1 11.64 -13.47 12.84
C SER A 1 11.05 -12.42 11.91
N GLY A 2 10.25 -12.84 10.94
CA GLY A 2 9.65 -11.95 9.96
C GLY A 2 8.39 -12.52 9.31
N VAL A 3 7.77 -11.71 8.46
CA VAL A 3 6.58 -12.07 7.68
C VAL A 3 6.83 -11.80 6.21
N LEU A 4 6.44 -12.74 5.37
CA LEU A 4 6.45 -12.58 3.92
C LEU A 4 5.20 -11.81 3.49
N LYS A 5 5.40 -10.80 2.67
CA LYS A 5 4.34 -9.98 2.07
C LYS A 5 4.57 -9.87 0.57
N PRO A 6 3.52 -9.70 -0.23
CA PRO A 6 3.68 -9.28 -1.61
C PRO A 6 4.45 -7.95 -1.66
N GLY A 7 5.29 -7.78 -2.65
CA GLY A 7 6.12 -6.57 -2.81
C GLY A 7 5.30 -5.35 -3.17
N ILE A 8 4.30 -5.55 -4.01
CA ILE A 8 3.43 -4.47 -4.50
C ILE A 8 1.98 -4.85 -4.22
N GLU A 9 1.30 -3.96 -3.49
CA GLU A 9 -0.14 -4.04 -3.23
C GLU A 9 -0.74 -2.66 -3.50
N SER A 10 -1.83 -2.61 -4.24
CA SER A 10 -2.56 -1.38 -4.50
C SER A 10 -4.02 -1.52 -4.10
N VAL A 11 -4.45 -0.67 -3.17
CA VAL A 11 -5.86 -0.58 -2.78
C VAL A 11 -6.60 0.26 -3.80
N VAL A 12 -7.72 -0.26 -4.28
CA VAL A 12 -8.58 0.40 -5.28
C VAL A 12 -9.78 1.00 -4.56
N TYR A 13 -9.92 2.32 -4.74
CA TYR A 13 -11.00 3.10 -4.13
C TYR A 13 -11.97 3.63 -5.20
N ALA A 14 -13.23 3.81 -4.83
CA ALA A 14 -14.18 4.59 -5.60
C ALA A 14 -13.68 6.05 -5.70
N GLN A 15 -13.34 6.54 -6.89
CA GLN A 15 -12.88 7.92 -7.10
C GLN A 15 -14.03 8.91 -7.25
N SER A 16 -15.22 8.43 -7.60
CA SER A 16 -16.49 9.16 -7.60
C SER A 16 -17.56 8.36 -6.87
N GLY A 17 -18.55 9.04 -6.28
CA GLY A 17 -19.71 8.37 -5.69
C GLY A 17 -20.65 7.85 -6.76
N GLY A 18 -21.25 6.68 -6.54
CA GLY A 18 -22.21 6.09 -7.46
C GLY A 18 -22.70 4.73 -7.01
N VAL A 19 -23.75 4.22 -7.67
CA VAL A 19 -24.25 2.87 -7.48
C VAL A 19 -23.39 1.91 -8.30
N ILE A 20 -22.96 0.80 -7.69
CA ILE A 20 -22.21 -0.25 -8.40
C ILE A 20 -23.16 -0.93 -9.39
N ALA A 21 -23.01 -0.62 -10.68
CA ALA A 21 -23.87 -1.11 -11.74
C ALA A 21 -23.36 -2.41 -12.35
N GLU A 22 -22.02 -2.55 -12.45
CA GLU A 22 -21.43 -3.70 -13.10
C GLU A 22 -20.05 -4.04 -12.49
N ILE A 23 -19.77 -5.33 -12.38
CA ILE A 23 -18.50 -5.88 -11.91
C ILE A 23 -17.93 -6.72 -13.06
N PHE A 24 -16.82 -6.26 -13.65
CA PHE A 24 -16.21 -6.90 -14.82
C PHE A 24 -15.29 -8.07 -14.43
N VAL A 25 -14.70 -8.02 -13.23
CA VAL A 25 -13.66 -8.95 -12.78
C VAL A 25 -14.07 -9.59 -11.46
N LYS A 26 -14.00 -10.92 -11.41
CA LYS A 26 -14.25 -11.69 -10.17
C LYS A 26 -13.03 -11.65 -9.27
N THR A 27 -13.26 -11.82 -7.96
CA THR A 27 -12.16 -11.97 -7.00
C THR A 27 -11.26 -13.16 -7.39
N THR A 28 -9.95 -13.03 -7.12
CA THR A 28 -8.87 -13.97 -7.49
C THR A 28 -8.54 -14.05 -8.99
N GLN A 29 -9.12 -13.19 -9.81
CA GLN A 29 -8.78 -13.13 -11.24
C GLN A 29 -7.56 -12.24 -11.46
N GLU A 30 -6.70 -12.64 -12.40
CA GLU A 30 -5.57 -11.84 -12.85
C GLU A 30 -6.06 -10.68 -13.72
N VAL A 31 -5.49 -9.49 -13.47
CA VAL A 31 -5.79 -8.24 -14.18
C VAL A 31 -4.51 -7.55 -14.61
N LYS A 32 -4.58 -6.80 -15.70
CA LYS A 32 -3.51 -5.90 -16.17
C LYS A 32 -3.83 -4.46 -15.80
N ALA A 33 -2.79 -3.65 -15.66
CA ALA A 33 -2.95 -2.21 -15.49
C ALA A 33 -3.83 -1.63 -16.59
N GLY A 34 -4.87 -0.86 -16.22
CA GLY A 34 -5.88 -0.30 -17.12
C GLY A 34 -7.12 -1.18 -17.35
N ASP A 35 -7.13 -2.45 -16.93
CA ASP A 35 -8.32 -3.29 -17.04
C ASP A 35 -9.50 -2.72 -16.25
N ARG A 36 -10.70 -2.86 -16.80
CA ARG A 36 -11.94 -2.42 -16.15
C ARG A 36 -12.31 -3.38 -15.02
N LEU A 37 -12.48 -2.84 -13.84
CA LEU A 37 -12.82 -3.62 -12.64
C LEU A 37 -14.31 -3.51 -12.30
N ILE A 38 -14.79 -2.29 -12.15
CA ILE A 38 -16.14 -1.97 -11.68
C ILE A 38 -16.64 -0.74 -12.41
N ARG A 39 -17.92 -0.73 -12.79
CA ARG A 39 -18.61 0.45 -13.27
C ARG A 39 -19.62 0.92 -12.23
N LEU A 40 -19.49 2.18 -11.91
CA LEU A 40 -20.45 2.92 -11.10
C LEU A 40 -21.40 3.73 -12.00
N GLU A 41 -22.59 4.01 -11.51
CA GLU A 41 -23.55 4.90 -12.15
C GLU A 41 -24.01 5.97 -11.14
N SER A 42 -24.11 7.22 -11.59
CA SER A 42 -24.61 8.33 -10.79
C SER A 42 -25.56 9.17 -11.63
N PRO A 43 -26.87 8.90 -11.53
CA PRO A 43 -27.88 9.71 -12.25
C PRO A 43 -27.83 11.19 -11.85
N GLU A 44 -27.47 11.49 -10.60
CA GLU A 44 -27.31 12.86 -10.12
C GLU A 44 -26.19 13.60 -10.87
N LEU A 45 -25.03 12.94 -11.05
CA LEU A 45 -23.91 13.50 -11.80
C LEU A 45 -24.28 13.76 -13.27
N GLU A 46 -25.05 12.87 -13.90
CA GLU A 46 -25.52 13.08 -15.28
C GLU A 46 -26.47 14.28 -15.37
N GLN A 47 -27.36 14.49 -14.40
CA GLN A 47 -28.22 15.67 -14.31
C GLN A 47 -27.41 16.97 -14.12
N ASP A 48 -26.36 16.93 -13.29
CA ASP A 48 -25.48 18.07 -13.08
C ASP A 48 -24.72 18.43 -14.36
N ILE A 49 -24.27 17.43 -15.12
CA ILE A 49 -23.62 17.62 -16.43
C ILE A 49 -24.59 18.27 -17.42
N GLU A 50 -25.83 17.76 -17.52
CA GLU A 50 -26.85 18.31 -18.40
C GLU A 50 -27.20 19.77 -18.06
N SER A 51 -27.32 20.05 -16.75
CA SER A 51 -27.55 21.40 -16.25
C SER A 51 -26.40 22.35 -16.57
N ALA A 52 -25.15 21.89 -16.44
CA ALA A 52 -23.97 22.66 -16.77
C ALA A 52 -23.87 22.96 -18.28
N ILE A 53 -24.21 22.00 -19.14
CA ILE A 53 -24.28 22.17 -20.58
C ILE A 53 -25.29 23.25 -20.90
N SER A 54 -26.54 23.14 -20.42
CA SER A 54 -27.62 24.08 -20.66
C SER A 54 -27.24 25.51 -20.24
N ARG A 55 -26.55 25.63 -19.06
CA ARG A 55 -26.08 26.94 -18.60
C ARG A 55 -24.99 27.55 -19.47
N LEU A 56 -24.06 26.73 -19.97
CA LEU A 56 -23.01 27.19 -20.88
C LEU A 56 -23.61 27.64 -22.23
N ASP A 57 -24.62 26.95 -22.75
CA ASP A 57 -25.34 27.34 -23.99
C ASP A 57 -26.07 28.67 -23.80
N GLN A 58 -26.76 28.86 -22.67
CA GLN A 58 -27.40 30.16 -22.35
C GLN A 58 -26.38 31.30 -22.30
N LEU A 59 -25.25 31.08 -21.61
CA LEU A 59 -24.18 32.07 -21.51
C LEU A 59 -23.58 32.39 -22.89
N SER A 60 -23.44 31.39 -23.77
CA SER A 60 -22.91 31.59 -25.12
C SER A 60 -23.86 32.47 -25.97
N THR A 61 -25.16 32.23 -25.86
CA THR A 61 -26.19 33.05 -26.52
C THR A 61 -26.19 34.50 -26.01
N GLN A 62 -26.14 34.68 -24.68
CA GLN A 62 -26.07 36.02 -24.07
C GLN A 62 -24.80 36.80 -24.48
N ILE A 63 -23.66 36.10 -24.57
CA ILE A 63 -22.41 36.71 -25.04
C ILE A 63 -22.56 37.20 -26.48
N GLU A 64 -23.18 36.40 -27.35
CA GLU A 64 -23.38 36.76 -28.73
C GLU A 64 -24.33 37.95 -28.90
N GLU A 65 -25.46 37.95 -28.16
CA GLU A 65 -26.40 39.08 -28.13
C GLU A 65 -25.73 40.37 -27.60
N ALA A 66 -24.94 40.27 -26.53
CA ALA A 66 -24.21 41.40 -25.98
C ALA A 66 -23.13 41.96 -26.92
N ARG A 67 -22.51 41.10 -27.74
CA ARG A 67 -21.58 41.51 -28.81
C ARG A 67 -22.27 42.28 -29.91
N GLN A 68 -23.42 41.76 -30.37
CA GLN A 68 -24.20 42.44 -31.42
C GLN A 68 -24.69 43.82 -30.99
N ASN A 69 -25.05 43.98 -29.71
CA ASN A 69 -25.51 45.23 -29.13
C ASN A 69 -24.37 46.13 -28.62
N GLN A 70 -23.12 45.81 -28.87
CA GLN A 70 -21.91 46.56 -28.48
C GLN A 70 -21.77 46.83 -26.95
N TYR A 71 -22.32 45.95 -26.10
CA TYR A 71 -22.22 46.06 -24.65
C TYR A 71 -20.89 45.44 -24.11
N GLY A 72 -19.76 46.07 -24.39
CA GLY A 72 -18.42 45.54 -24.11
C GLY A 72 -18.18 45.18 -22.67
N THR A 73 -18.70 45.92 -21.69
CA THR A 73 -18.54 45.62 -20.25
C THR A 73 -19.28 44.33 -19.85
N ILE A 74 -20.47 44.12 -20.44
CA ILE A 74 -21.28 42.94 -20.16
C ILE A 74 -20.64 41.69 -20.78
N VAL A 75 -20.07 41.80 -21.97
CA VAL A 75 -19.35 40.71 -22.66
C VAL A 75 -18.20 40.20 -21.77
N GLY A 76 -17.43 41.10 -21.15
CA GLY A 76 -16.35 40.72 -20.26
C GLY A 76 -16.83 39.83 -19.06
N SER A 77 -17.88 40.32 -18.38
CA SER A 77 -18.46 39.60 -17.24
C SER A 77 -19.03 38.24 -17.62
N LEU A 78 -19.79 38.16 -18.74
CA LEU A 78 -20.36 36.90 -19.25
C LEU A 78 -19.27 35.93 -19.67
N THR A 79 -18.18 36.43 -20.26
CA THR A 79 -17.03 35.58 -20.65
C THR A 79 -16.34 34.95 -19.45
N GLU A 80 -16.16 35.70 -18.37
CA GLU A 80 -15.60 35.13 -17.11
C GLU A 80 -16.55 34.10 -16.48
N GLN A 81 -17.88 34.33 -16.51
CA GLN A 81 -18.83 33.34 -16.04
C GLN A 81 -18.79 32.06 -16.90
N ALA A 82 -18.71 32.20 -18.23
CA ALA A 82 -18.58 31.04 -19.12
C ALA A 82 -17.27 30.27 -18.90
N LYS A 83 -16.18 30.97 -18.58
CA LYS A 83 -14.91 30.36 -18.24
C LYS A 83 -15.03 29.54 -16.94
N ALA A 84 -15.62 30.10 -15.90
CA ALA A 84 -15.88 29.39 -14.64
C ALA A 84 -16.79 28.16 -14.86
N GLY A 85 -17.85 28.31 -15.69
CA GLY A 85 -18.73 27.21 -16.08
C GLY A 85 -18.01 26.09 -16.80
N ARG A 86 -17.07 26.42 -17.71
CA ARG A 86 -16.25 25.38 -18.38
C ARG A 86 -15.32 24.65 -17.43
N MET A 87 -14.76 25.34 -16.42
CA MET A 87 -13.96 24.67 -15.37
C MET A 87 -14.81 23.72 -14.52
N ALA A 88 -16.01 24.14 -14.13
CA ALA A 88 -16.95 23.26 -13.41
C ALA A 88 -17.34 22.03 -14.26
N MET A 89 -17.62 22.24 -15.55
CA MET A 89 -17.94 21.16 -16.48
C MET A 89 -16.77 20.16 -16.64
N ALA A 90 -15.53 20.65 -16.69
CA ALA A 90 -14.35 19.79 -16.75
C ALA A 90 -14.23 18.91 -15.49
N GLU A 91 -14.56 19.45 -14.32
CA GLU A 91 -14.59 18.69 -13.08
C GLU A 91 -15.67 17.60 -13.08
N LEU A 92 -16.90 17.94 -13.52
CA LEU A 92 -17.99 16.98 -13.65
C LEU A 92 -17.64 15.85 -14.63
N ASN A 93 -17.03 16.16 -15.77
CA ASN A 93 -16.58 15.16 -16.73
C ASN A 93 -15.50 14.24 -16.12
N ARG A 94 -14.56 14.78 -15.35
CA ARG A 94 -13.56 13.97 -14.65
C ARG A 94 -14.22 13.04 -13.64
N GLN A 95 -15.23 13.50 -12.91
CA GLN A 95 -16.00 12.66 -12.00
C GLN A 95 -16.74 11.55 -12.74
N ARG A 96 -17.28 11.83 -13.93
CA ARG A 96 -17.91 10.84 -14.80
C ARG A 96 -16.92 9.79 -15.30
N GLU A 97 -15.72 10.19 -15.71
CA GLU A 97 -14.65 9.27 -16.08
C GLU A 97 -14.26 8.36 -14.90
N ASN A 98 -14.24 8.90 -13.71
CA ASN A 98 -13.91 8.18 -12.47
C ASN A 98 -15.02 7.20 -12.01
N LEU A 99 -16.19 7.19 -12.66
CA LEU A 99 -17.20 6.16 -12.44
C LEU A 99 -16.77 4.79 -13.02
N LEU A 100 -15.85 4.80 -13.97
CA LEU A 100 -15.21 3.58 -14.44
C LEU A 100 -13.92 3.34 -13.65
N VAL A 101 -13.98 2.38 -12.73
CA VAL A 101 -12.85 1.99 -11.91
C VAL A 101 -11.97 1.02 -12.69
N THR A 102 -10.70 1.37 -12.85
CA THR A 102 -9.71 0.57 -13.57
C THR A 102 -8.59 0.11 -12.64
N ALA A 103 -7.88 -0.93 -13.05
CA ALA A 103 -6.73 -1.47 -12.33
C ALA A 103 -5.53 -0.50 -12.41
N PRO A 104 -5.01 0.00 -11.29
CA PRO A 104 -3.83 0.87 -11.29
C PRO A 104 -2.51 0.12 -11.57
N ILE A 105 -2.47 -1.18 -11.27
CA ILE A 105 -1.33 -2.06 -11.48
C ILE A 105 -1.81 -3.40 -12.03
N SER A 106 -0.89 -4.20 -12.59
CA SER A 106 -1.14 -5.60 -12.91
C SER A 106 -1.02 -6.47 -11.66
N GLY A 107 -1.76 -7.57 -11.58
CA GLY A 107 -1.73 -8.48 -10.45
C GLY A 107 -3.03 -9.26 -10.26
N ILE A 108 -3.24 -9.83 -9.09
CA ILE A 108 -4.46 -10.56 -8.74
C ILE A 108 -5.44 -9.65 -8.01
N TRP A 109 -6.63 -9.51 -8.57
CA TRP A 109 -7.73 -8.75 -7.97
C TRP A 109 -8.32 -9.50 -6.77
N THR A 110 -8.39 -8.85 -5.62
CA THR A 110 -8.94 -9.39 -4.38
C THR A 110 -10.02 -8.46 -3.85
N ALA A 111 -11.27 -8.89 -3.95
CA ALA A 111 -12.43 -8.10 -3.54
C ALA A 111 -13.55 -9.05 -3.03
N PRO A 112 -13.41 -9.60 -1.82
CA PRO A 112 -14.26 -10.69 -1.32
C PRO A 112 -15.74 -10.28 -1.14
N ARG A 113 -16.03 -8.99 -1.00
CA ARG A 113 -17.42 -8.47 -0.82
C ARG A 113 -18.02 -7.84 -2.06
N THR A 114 -17.30 -7.79 -3.18
CA THR A 114 -17.74 -7.00 -4.35
C THR A 114 -19.04 -7.52 -4.93
N SER A 115 -19.29 -8.82 -4.93
CA SER A 115 -20.53 -9.41 -5.42
C SER A 115 -21.78 -9.00 -4.59
N GLU A 116 -21.58 -8.70 -3.31
CA GLU A 116 -22.66 -8.24 -2.40
C GLU A 116 -22.96 -6.74 -2.58
N LEU A 117 -22.04 -6.01 -3.23
CA LEU A 117 -22.16 -4.57 -3.41
C LEU A 117 -22.87 -4.17 -4.72
N LEU A 118 -23.24 -5.13 -5.57
CA LEU A 118 -23.98 -4.83 -6.80
C LEU A 118 -25.32 -4.15 -6.46
N GLY A 119 -25.58 -2.99 -7.05
CA GLY A 119 -26.75 -2.17 -6.77
C GLY A 119 -26.66 -1.32 -5.49
N VAL A 120 -25.54 -1.37 -4.77
CA VAL A 120 -25.33 -0.57 -3.55
C VAL A 120 -24.62 0.74 -3.90
N TRP A 121 -25.03 1.83 -3.24
CA TRP A 121 -24.35 3.13 -3.35
C TRP A 121 -23.00 3.08 -2.65
N SER A 122 -21.96 3.45 -3.39
CA SER A 122 -20.58 3.55 -2.90
C SER A 122 -20.14 5.01 -2.88
N PRO A 123 -19.91 5.63 -1.71
CA PRO A 123 -19.34 6.96 -1.61
C PRO A 123 -17.92 7.03 -2.16
N ARG A 124 -17.50 8.22 -2.59
CA ARG A 124 -16.09 8.48 -2.94
C ARG A 124 -15.16 8.13 -1.78
N GLY A 125 -14.06 7.44 -2.05
CA GLY A 125 -13.08 7.00 -1.06
C GLY A 125 -13.38 5.64 -0.42
N THR A 126 -14.48 4.99 -0.82
CA THR A 126 -14.78 3.61 -0.36
C THR A 126 -13.78 2.63 -0.98
N GLU A 127 -13.18 1.76 -0.17
CA GLU A 127 -12.36 0.66 -0.64
C GLU A 127 -13.24 -0.36 -1.37
N LEU A 128 -12.96 -0.59 -2.65
CA LEU A 128 -13.67 -1.55 -3.49
C LEU A 128 -12.95 -2.91 -3.53
N GLY A 129 -11.66 -2.92 -3.31
CA GLY A 129 -10.81 -4.09 -3.29
C GLY A 129 -9.35 -3.71 -3.39
N ARG A 130 -8.51 -4.69 -3.66
CA ARG A 130 -7.06 -4.50 -3.80
C ARG A 130 -6.49 -5.39 -4.89
N ILE A 131 -5.41 -4.94 -5.51
CA ILE A 131 -4.64 -5.72 -6.46
C ILE A 131 -3.31 -6.05 -5.80
N VAL A 132 -2.95 -7.31 -5.86
CA VAL A 132 -1.74 -7.85 -5.26
C VAL A 132 -0.86 -8.39 -6.39
N ASP A 133 0.34 -7.86 -6.51
CA ASP A 133 1.34 -8.37 -7.44
C ASP A 133 2.24 -9.38 -6.71
N PHE A 134 2.23 -10.60 -7.21
CA PHE A 134 3.03 -11.72 -6.67
C PHE A 134 4.33 -11.95 -7.46
N SER A 135 4.72 -11.01 -8.34
CA SER A 135 6.01 -11.10 -9.05
C SER A 135 7.20 -10.89 -8.12
N GLU A 136 7.00 -10.12 -7.05
CA GLU A 136 8.02 -9.85 -6.05
C GLU A 136 7.47 -10.07 -4.65
N PHE A 137 8.34 -10.57 -3.79
CA PHE A 137 8.02 -10.75 -2.37
C PHE A 137 9.00 -9.97 -1.50
N ILE A 138 8.46 -9.36 -0.45
CA ILE A 138 9.26 -8.68 0.58
C ILE A 138 9.09 -9.42 1.89
N PHE A 139 10.19 -9.88 2.44
CA PHE A 139 10.23 -10.42 3.79
C PHE A 139 10.54 -9.28 4.76
N VAL A 140 9.56 -8.94 5.59
CA VAL A 140 9.70 -7.90 6.61
C VAL A 140 10.04 -8.56 7.92
N SER A 141 11.27 -8.39 8.38
CA SER A 141 11.75 -8.93 9.64
C SER A 141 11.92 -7.84 10.69
N ALA A 142 11.61 -8.18 11.94
CA ALA A 142 11.88 -7.34 13.10
C ALA A 142 13.09 -7.90 13.82
N VAL A 143 14.11 -7.06 13.99
CA VAL A 143 15.38 -7.40 14.65
C VAL A 143 15.49 -6.58 15.92
N PRO A 144 15.58 -7.21 17.11
CA PRO A 144 15.75 -6.49 18.38
C PRO A 144 16.99 -5.59 18.36
N GLN A 145 16.92 -4.46 19.06
CA GLN A 145 18.00 -3.47 19.09
C GLN A 145 19.33 -4.09 19.54
N ARG A 146 19.31 -5.02 20.49
CA ARG A 146 20.49 -5.73 21.00
C ARG A 146 21.23 -6.55 19.92
N GLU A 147 20.54 -6.96 18.86
CA GLU A 147 21.08 -7.77 17.75
C GLU A 147 21.44 -6.94 16.51
N SER A 148 21.06 -5.65 16.53
CA SER A 148 21.16 -4.75 15.37
C SER A 148 22.57 -4.26 15.05
N GLY A 149 23.52 -4.36 15.99
CA GLY A 149 24.88 -3.84 15.83
C GLY A 149 25.61 -4.36 14.59
N ASN A 150 25.30 -5.58 14.17
CA ASN A 150 25.89 -6.19 12.96
C ASN A 150 25.19 -5.74 11.65
N LEU A 151 23.94 -5.30 11.72
CA LEU A 151 23.17 -4.84 10.57
C LEU A 151 23.69 -3.49 10.04
N PHE A 152 24.08 -2.60 10.96
CA PHE A 152 24.54 -1.24 10.59
C PHE A 152 26.02 -1.18 10.19
N ASN A 153 26.80 -2.19 10.55
CA ASN A 153 28.24 -2.21 10.25
C ASN A 153 28.56 -2.62 8.79
N GLY A 154 27.57 -2.82 7.93
CA GLY A 154 27.75 -3.16 6.51
C GLY A 154 28.46 -4.49 6.24
N LYS A 155 28.51 -5.39 7.24
CA LYS A 155 29.25 -6.66 7.16
C LYS A 155 28.41 -7.86 6.76
N ILE A 156 27.17 -7.66 6.28
CA ILE A 156 26.34 -8.78 5.83
C ILE A 156 26.86 -9.24 4.46
N GLN A 157 27.30 -10.49 4.37
CA GLN A 157 27.78 -11.07 3.11
C GLN A 157 26.63 -11.66 2.28
N SER A 158 25.71 -12.34 2.94
CA SER A 158 24.51 -12.90 2.32
C SER A 158 23.40 -13.01 3.35
N SER A 159 22.17 -13.03 2.87
CA SER A 159 20.99 -13.26 3.70
C SER A 159 20.10 -14.29 3.04
N GLU A 160 19.51 -15.16 3.84
CA GLU A 160 18.61 -16.21 3.39
C GLU A 160 17.35 -16.22 4.26
N VAL A 161 16.21 -16.43 3.64
CA VAL A 161 14.93 -16.55 4.33
C VAL A 161 14.42 -17.99 4.26
N ARG A 162 13.97 -18.48 5.40
CA ARG A 162 13.31 -19.79 5.52
C ARG A 162 11.91 -19.57 6.06
N LEU A 163 10.91 -20.03 5.33
CA LEU A 163 9.50 -19.94 5.72
C LEU A 163 9.09 -21.14 6.55
N TYR A 164 8.30 -20.93 7.61
CA TYR A 164 7.89 -22.02 8.51
C TYR A 164 6.98 -23.05 7.84
N GLN A 165 6.20 -22.64 6.83
CA GLN A 165 5.35 -23.56 6.07
C GLN A 165 6.14 -24.49 5.17
N ASN A 166 7.33 -24.10 4.74
CA ASN A 166 8.21 -24.91 3.90
C ASN A 166 9.66 -24.80 4.38
N ALA A 167 9.93 -25.39 5.55
CA ALA A 167 11.22 -25.29 6.21
C ALA A 167 12.38 -25.97 5.44
N SER A 168 12.09 -26.75 4.41
CA SER A 168 13.08 -27.38 3.55
C SER A 168 13.62 -26.43 2.48
N LEU A 169 12.89 -25.38 2.13
CA LEU A 169 13.30 -24.41 1.14
C LEU A 169 13.90 -23.17 1.79
N THR A 170 14.94 -22.66 1.16
CA THR A 170 15.63 -21.44 1.55
C THR A 170 15.64 -20.48 0.36
N TYR A 171 15.16 -19.26 0.59
CA TYR A 171 15.06 -18.23 -0.44
C TYR A 171 16.20 -17.23 -0.27
N PRO A 172 17.02 -17.02 -1.30
CA PRO A 172 18.08 -16.02 -1.24
C PRO A 172 17.47 -14.61 -1.27
N VAL A 173 18.06 -13.71 -0.49
CA VAL A 173 17.73 -12.28 -0.50
C VAL A 173 18.47 -11.61 -1.64
N THR A 174 17.73 -10.90 -2.50
CA THR A 174 18.29 -10.17 -3.66
C THR A 174 18.62 -8.73 -3.32
N ASP A 175 17.81 -8.08 -2.49
CA ASP A 175 18.04 -6.73 -1.98
C ASP A 175 17.60 -6.63 -0.53
N GLN A 176 18.25 -5.75 0.23
CA GLN A 176 17.98 -5.59 1.65
C GLN A 176 18.09 -4.13 2.09
N THR A 177 17.05 -3.66 2.74
CA THR A 177 16.99 -2.30 3.29
C THR A 177 16.65 -2.35 4.77
N VAL A 178 17.48 -1.69 5.59
CA VAL A 178 17.21 -1.48 7.01
C VAL A 178 16.48 -0.16 7.18
N VAL A 179 15.29 -0.18 7.78
CA VAL A 179 14.52 1.04 8.07
C VAL A 179 15.19 1.76 9.24
N PRO A 180 15.66 2.99 9.06
CA PRO A 180 16.32 3.74 10.11
C PRO A 180 15.33 4.11 11.23
N GLY A 181 15.81 4.07 12.47
CA GLY A 181 15.03 4.38 13.66
C GLY A 181 14.36 3.16 14.29
N GLY A 182 14.36 3.13 15.61
CA GLY A 182 13.67 2.11 16.39
C GLY A 182 12.16 2.20 16.19
N GLN A 183 11.52 1.05 16.09
CA GLN A 183 10.08 0.91 15.96
C GLN A 183 9.53 0.24 17.21
N GLU A 184 8.38 0.71 17.70
CA GLU A 184 7.65 0.05 18.78
C GLU A 184 6.48 -0.80 18.26
N LYS A 185 5.93 -0.45 17.08
CA LYS A 185 4.74 -1.11 16.53
C LYS A 185 5.13 -2.18 15.52
N LEU A 186 4.75 -3.43 15.81
CA LEU A 186 5.01 -4.58 14.95
C LEU A 186 4.22 -4.50 13.62
N PRO A 187 4.80 -4.93 12.50
CA PRO A 187 4.13 -4.99 11.20
C PRO A 187 2.93 -5.96 11.18
N THR A 188 2.92 -6.93 12.07
CA THR A 188 1.83 -7.89 12.28
C THR A 188 1.91 -8.46 13.68
N ALA A 189 0.76 -8.79 14.27
CA ALA A 189 0.69 -9.45 15.58
C ALA A 189 1.39 -10.83 15.60
N ALA A 190 1.50 -11.50 14.44
CA ALA A 190 2.17 -12.79 14.30
C ALA A 190 3.67 -12.77 14.68
N LEU A 191 4.30 -11.60 14.74
CA LEU A 191 5.69 -11.45 15.21
C LEU A 191 5.79 -11.28 16.72
N GLY A 192 4.68 -10.96 17.39
CA GLY A 192 4.60 -10.82 18.84
C GLY A 192 4.44 -12.16 19.55
N TRP A 193 4.92 -12.25 20.77
CA TRP A 193 4.89 -13.48 21.56
C TRP A 193 3.47 -14.01 21.79
N LEU A 194 2.48 -13.15 21.96
CA LEU A 194 1.09 -13.57 22.12
C LEU A 194 0.55 -14.40 20.95
N ALA A 195 1.11 -14.24 19.76
CA ALA A 195 0.73 -15.00 18.56
C ALA A 195 1.81 -16.02 18.14
N GLY A 196 2.77 -16.36 19.03
CA GLY A 196 3.83 -17.34 18.77
C GLY A 196 5.08 -16.80 18.10
N GLY A 197 5.22 -15.46 17.97
CA GLY A 197 6.45 -14.80 17.49
C GLY A 197 7.51 -14.68 18.59
N GLU A 198 8.68 -14.15 18.21
CA GLU A 198 9.86 -14.05 19.09
C GLU A 198 9.96 -12.71 19.83
N ILE A 199 9.12 -11.71 19.47
CA ILE A 199 9.22 -10.37 20.03
C ILE A 199 8.30 -10.23 21.23
N GLN A 200 8.88 -9.82 22.35
CA GLN A 200 8.10 -9.53 23.56
C GLN A 200 7.20 -8.31 23.32
N THR A 201 5.94 -8.42 23.67
CA THR A 201 4.95 -7.35 23.58
C THR A 201 4.72 -6.70 24.92
N LYS A 202 4.34 -5.41 24.94
CA LYS A 202 4.04 -4.67 26.18
C LYS A 202 2.90 -5.36 26.96
N GLU A 203 3.04 -5.44 28.26
CA GLU A 203 1.98 -5.94 29.14
C GLU A 203 0.73 -5.05 29.02
N GLY A 204 -0.43 -5.70 28.86
CA GLY A 204 -1.71 -5.00 28.68
C GLY A 204 -2.07 -4.64 27.24
N ASP A 205 -1.19 -4.82 26.27
CA ASP A 205 -1.53 -4.64 24.84
C ASP A 205 -2.33 -5.86 24.32
N LYS A 206 -3.66 -5.70 24.29
CA LYS A 206 -4.58 -6.73 23.77
C LYS A 206 -4.41 -6.97 22.27
N SER A 207 -3.82 -6.04 21.53
CA SER A 207 -3.59 -6.16 20.09
C SER A 207 -2.36 -7.03 19.77
N GLY A 208 -1.44 -7.18 20.73
CA GLY A 208 -0.17 -7.88 20.54
C GLY A 208 0.75 -7.23 19.50
N MET A 209 0.53 -5.96 19.18
CA MET A 209 1.25 -5.24 18.14
C MET A 209 2.28 -4.24 18.67
N THR A 210 2.33 -3.99 19.98
CA THR A 210 3.28 -3.06 20.58
C THR A 210 4.41 -3.85 21.22
N SER A 211 5.64 -3.65 20.73
CA SER A 211 6.84 -4.30 21.30
C SER A 211 7.20 -3.72 22.65
N ALA A 212 7.72 -4.56 23.56
CA ALA A 212 8.26 -4.13 24.83
C ALA A 212 9.63 -3.43 24.72
N GLU A 213 10.39 -3.75 23.67
CA GLU A 213 11.69 -3.18 23.36
C GLU A 213 11.68 -2.64 21.93
N ASP A 214 12.47 -1.61 21.65
CA ASP A 214 12.67 -1.11 20.30
C ASP A 214 13.29 -2.16 19.39
N PHE A 215 12.84 -2.21 18.16
CA PHE A 215 13.37 -3.10 17.13
C PHE A 215 13.56 -2.35 15.82
N TYR A 216 14.40 -2.88 14.96
CA TYR A 216 14.62 -2.38 13.60
C TYR A 216 13.87 -3.26 12.61
N LEU A 217 13.22 -2.62 11.63
CA LEU A 217 12.63 -3.32 10.51
C LEU A 217 13.67 -3.51 9.42
N VAL A 218 13.80 -4.75 8.97
CA VAL A 218 14.62 -5.09 7.80
C VAL A 218 13.68 -5.60 6.73
N ARG A 219 13.70 -4.94 5.57
CA ARG A 219 12.97 -5.34 4.37
C ARG A 219 13.93 -6.06 3.45
N SER A 220 13.60 -7.27 3.07
CA SER A 220 14.42 -8.13 2.24
C SER A 220 13.61 -8.60 1.03
N SER A 221 14.01 -8.22 -0.18
CA SER A 221 13.39 -8.70 -1.42
C SER A 221 13.82 -10.14 -1.69
N LEU A 222 12.86 -10.99 -2.01
CA LEU A 222 13.08 -12.41 -2.29
C LEU A 222 12.70 -12.73 -3.74
N ALA A 223 13.54 -13.51 -4.40
CA ALA A 223 13.18 -14.18 -5.64
C ALA A 223 12.45 -15.49 -5.28
N VAL A 224 11.13 -15.48 -5.35
CA VAL A 224 10.29 -16.66 -5.13
C VAL A 224 9.81 -17.15 -6.50
N PRO A 225 9.98 -18.45 -6.84
CA PRO A 225 9.44 -18.99 -8.08
C PRO A 225 7.90 -18.84 -8.15
N GLU A 226 7.38 -18.50 -9.33
CA GLU A 226 5.96 -18.18 -9.53
C GLU A 226 5.03 -19.33 -9.12
N GLU A 227 5.44 -20.58 -9.29
CA GLU A 227 4.69 -21.77 -8.89
C GLU A 227 4.53 -21.88 -7.37
N GLU A 228 5.50 -21.37 -6.61
CA GLU A 228 5.49 -21.37 -5.14
C GLU A 228 4.87 -20.09 -4.55
N ALA A 229 4.73 -19.06 -5.36
CA ALA A 229 4.30 -17.73 -4.93
C ALA A 229 2.80 -17.65 -4.55
N ARG A 230 1.94 -18.35 -5.26
CA ARG A 230 0.47 -18.22 -5.14
C ARG A 230 -0.14 -18.62 -3.79
N PRO A 231 0.36 -19.63 -3.04
CA PRO A 231 -0.20 -19.98 -1.74
C PRO A 231 0.37 -19.16 -0.58
N LEU A 232 1.36 -18.27 -0.83
CA LEU A 232 2.09 -17.54 0.20
C LEU A 232 1.37 -16.27 0.64
N GLY A 233 0.25 -16.38 1.32
CA GLY A 233 -0.38 -15.23 2.01
C GLY A 233 0.15 -15.11 3.44
N ALA A 234 0.75 -13.97 3.82
CA ALA A 234 1.15 -13.61 5.19
C ALA A 234 1.90 -14.71 5.97
N VAL A 235 2.80 -15.44 5.30
CA VAL A 235 3.58 -16.53 5.89
C VAL A 235 4.68 -15.98 6.76
N THR A 236 4.84 -16.55 7.96
CA THR A 236 5.94 -16.21 8.86
C THR A 236 7.17 -17.08 8.60
N GLY A 237 8.33 -16.55 8.99
CA GLY A 237 9.60 -17.24 8.81
C GLY A 237 10.75 -16.58 9.56
N GLN A 238 11.94 -17.08 9.29
CA GLN A 238 13.18 -16.55 9.86
C GLN A 238 14.12 -16.11 8.74
N ILE A 239 14.82 -14.99 8.98
CA ILE A 239 15.94 -14.56 8.15
C ILE A 239 17.25 -14.92 8.86
N ARG A 240 18.19 -15.45 8.10
CA ARG A 240 19.56 -15.74 8.54
C ARG A 240 20.51 -14.79 7.83
N PHE A 241 21.29 -14.06 8.61
CA PHE A 241 22.36 -13.20 8.11
C PHE A 241 23.70 -13.94 8.22
N SER A 242 24.41 -14.04 7.13
CA SER A 242 25.76 -14.58 7.10
C SER A 242 26.76 -13.42 7.23
N LEU A 243 27.52 -13.43 8.32
CA LEU A 243 28.53 -12.44 8.62
C LEU A 243 29.91 -13.01 8.23
N PRO A 244 30.88 -12.15 7.85
CA PRO A 244 32.25 -12.60 7.65
C PRO A 244 32.83 -13.19 8.93
N PRO A 245 33.67 -14.24 8.86
CA PRO A 245 34.30 -14.82 10.02
C PRO A 245 35.19 -13.78 10.69
N GLU A 246 34.85 -13.42 11.93
CA GLU A 246 35.71 -12.55 12.72
C GLU A 246 36.76 -13.40 13.46
N PRO A 247 38.04 -12.98 13.48
CA PRO A 247 39.07 -13.68 14.22
C PRO A 247 38.74 -13.71 15.73
N LEU A 248 38.92 -14.85 16.36
CA LEU A 248 38.59 -15.11 17.79
C LEU A 248 39.15 -14.03 18.75
N ARG A 249 40.28 -13.43 18.40
CA ARG A 249 40.90 -12.34 19.22
C ARG A 249 39.99 -11.10 19.32
N SER A 250 39.21 -10.75 18.32
CA SER A 250 38.29 -9.59 18.35
C SER A 250 37.04 -9.89 19.17
N GLN A 251 36.59 -11.14 19.21
CA GLN A 251 35.46 -11.59 20.01
C GLN A 251 35.80 -11.57 21.51
N TRP A 252 36.98 -12.04 21.89
CA TRP A 252 37.47 -12.03 23.29
C TRP A 252 37.64 -10.59 23.80
N GLY A 253 38.16 -9.68 23.00
CA GLY A 253 38.32 -8.28 23.37
C GLY A 253 37.01 -7.57 23.70
N ARG A 254 35.90 -7.92 23.02
CA ARG A 254 34.56 -7.38 23.30
C ARG A 254 33.95 -8.00 24.58
N SER A 255 34.05 -9.30 24.74
CA SER A 255 33.54 -9.99 25.96
C SER A 255 34.24 -9.49 27.22
N LEU A 256 35.56 -9.27 27.15
CA LEU A 256 36.31 -8.70 28.28
C LEU A 256 35.89 -7.28 28.62
N ARG A 257 35.67 -6.40 27.63
CA ARG A 257 35.16 -5.03 27.87
C ARG A 257 33.78 -5.00 28.50
N GLN A 258 32.90 -5.90 28.11
CA GLN A 258 31.56 -6.02 28.70
C GLN A 258 31.59 -6.53 30.14
N LEU A 259 32.55 -7.38 30.49
CA LEU A 259 32.77 -7.84 31.88
C LEU A 259 33.27 -6.67 32.76
N PHE A 260 34.24 -5.90 32.27
CA PHE A 260 34.79 -4.76 33.03
C PHE A 260 33.81 -3.57 33.14
N GLN A 261 32.88 -3.38 32.23
CA GLN A 261 31.84 -2.36 32.37
C GLN A 261 30.76 -2.73 33.41
N LYS A 262 30.50 -4.02 33.61
CA LYS A 262 29.58 -4.51 34.67
C LYS A 262 30.11 -4.42 36.09
N GLU A 263 31.44 -4.41 36.29
CA GLU A 263 32.07 -4.29 37.62
C GLU A 263 32.31 -2.82 38.04
N GLY A 264 32.14 -1.85 37.13
CA GLY A 264 32.34 -0.43 37.43
C GLY A 264 31.10 0.32 37.92
N GLU A 265 29.94 -0.33 38.01
CA GLU A 265 28.67 0.23 38.51
C GLU A 265 28.17 -0.35 39.84
N GLN A 266 29.10 -0.78 40.70
CA GLN A 266 28.79 -1.06 42.11
C GLN A 266 29.42 -0.05 43.04
#